data_90272c5b20690e6fed7391d5817943a3
#
_entry.id   90272c5b20690e6fed7391d5817943a3
#
_cell.length_a   1.000
_cell.length_b   1.000
_cell.length_c   1.000
_cell.angle_alpha   90.00
_cell.angle_beta   90.00
_cell.angle_gamma   90.00
#
_symmetry.space_group_name_H-M   'P 1'
#
loop_
_entity.id
_entity.type
_entity.pdbx_description
1 polymer ?
#
loop_
_entity_poly.entity_id
_entity_poly.type
_entity_poly.pdbx_seq_one_letter_code
_entity_poly.pdbx_strand_id
1 'polypeptide(L)'
;MAEHDSFAEKHRRLLDEIAQDARETAFWTGREAFSDNTMAAMAAVPRHEFVRDGDEVVAYINRPQPIGHGQTISQPYIVALMTDLLDLDGTEKVLEIGTGSGYQ
;
A
#
# COMPACT_ATOMS: atom_id res chain seq x y z
N MET A 1 -5.27 -16.61 21.09
CA MET A 1 -6.17 -15.47 20.98
C MET A 1 -5.74 -14.60 19.84
N ALA A 2 -6.69 -14.18 19.06
CA ALA A 2 -6.40 -13.42 17.85
C ALA A 2 -6.51 -11.92 18.04
N GLU A 3 -6.67 -11.44 19.29
CA GLU A 3 -6.82 -10.01 19.52
C GLU A 3 -5.61 -9.21 19.08
N HIS A 4 -4.46 -9.86 19.08
CA HIS A 4 -3.21 -9.21 18.73
C HIS A 4 -2.58 -9.90 17.54
N ASP A 5 -3.22 -9.75 16.38
CA ASP A 5 -2.60 -10.18 15.13
C ASP A 5 -1.26 -9.48 14.97
N SER A 6 -0.24 -10.22 14.58
CA SER A 6 1.05 -9.65 14.27
C SER A 6 0.97 -8.70 13.07
N PHE A 7 1.95 -7.81 12.95
CA PHE A 7 2.05 -6.97 11.76
C PHE A 7 2.19 -7.81 10.49
N ALA A 8 2.92 -8.93 10.57
CA ALA A 8 3.07 -9.82 9.41
C ALA A 8 1.73 -10.38 8.94
N GLU A 9 0.88 -10.80 9.87
CA GLU A 9 -0.44 -11.33 9.54
C GLU A 9 -1.36 -10.26 8.96
N LYS A 10 -1.35 -9.08 9.57
CA LYS A 10 -2.13 -7.93 9.07
C LYS A 10 -1.65 -7.52 7.68
N HIS A 11 -0.35 -7.51 7.47
CA HIS A 11 0.26 -7.17 6.18
C HIS A 11 -0.19 -8.17 5.11
N ARG A 12 -0.12 -9.45 5.41
CA ARG A 12 -0.55 -10.50 4.47
C ARG A 12 -2.02 -10.34 4.10
N ARG A 13 -2.88 -10.07 5.09
CA ARG A 13 -4.30 -9.84 4.80
C ARG A 13 -4.52 -8.61 3.94
N LEU A 14 -3.75 -7.55 4.19
CA LEU A 14 -3.83 -6.35 3.35
C LEU A 14 -3.43 -6.67 1.91
N LEU A 15 -2.38 -7.47 1.70
CA LEU A 15 -1.99 -7.87 0.34
C LEU A 15 -3.10 -8.65 -0.36
N ASP A 16 -3.79 -9.53 0.37
CA ASP A 16 -4.93 -10.27 -0.18
C ASP A 16 -6.08 -9.32 -0.54
N GLU A 17 -6.35 -8.32 0.30
CA GLU A 17 -7.37 -7.31 0.01
C GLU A 17 -7.01 -6.48 -1.22
N ILE A 18 -5.76 -6.09 -1.36
CA ILE A 18 -5.29 -5.34 -2.54
C ILE A 18 -5.49 -6.18 -3.80
N ALA A 19 -5.13 -7.45 -3.75
CA ALA A 19 -5.31 -8.36 -4.89
C ALA A 19 -6.80 -8.51 -5.24
N GLN A 20 -7.67 -8.60 -4.24
CA GLN A 20 -9.11 -8.67 -4.44
C GLN A 20 -9.63 -7.38 -5.05
N ASP A 21 -9.20 -6.23 -4.53
CA ASP A 21 -9.60 -4.92 -5.06
C ASP A 21 -9.16 -4.76 -6.52
N ALA A 22 -7.98 -5.25 -6.87
CA ALA A 22 -7.51 -5.21 -8.26
C ALA A 22 -8.48 -5.94 -9.19
N ARG A 23 -8.93 -7.13 -8.78
CA ARG A 23 -9.92 -7.89 -9.57
C ARG A 23 -11.25 -7.15 -9.67
N GLU A 24 -11.72 -6.60 -8.56
CA GLU A 24 -13.02 -5.90 -8.52
C GLU A 24 -13.03 -4.60 -9.30
N THR A 25 -11.87 -3.97 -9.46
CA THR A 25 -11.75 -2.69 -10.18
C THR A 25 -11.25 -2.87 -11.61
N ALA A 26 -11.05 -4.11 -12.07
CA ALA A 26 -10.50 -4.37 -13.41
C ALA A 26 -11.31 -3.72 -14.52
N PHE A 27 -12.62 -3.58 -14.33
CA PHE A 27 -13.51 -2.89 -15.28
C PHE A 27 -13.06 -1.44 -15.52
N TRP A 28 -12.54 -0.78 -14.48
CA TRP A 28 -12.12 0.61 -14.55
C TRP A 28 -10.66 0.75 -14.96
N THR A 29 -9.80 -0.14 -14.44
CA THR A 29 -8.34 -0.01 -14.57
C THR A 29 -7.78 -0.75 -15.78
N GLY A 30 -8.51 -1.76 -16.27
CA GLY A 30 -8.02 -2.68 -17.29
C GLY A 30 -7.01 -3.70 -16.76
N ARG A 31 -6.85 -3.80 -15.43
CA ARG A 31 -5.85 -4.68 -14.79
C ARG A 31 -6.52 -5.61 -13.80
N GLU A 32 -6.65 -6.88 -14.15
CA GLU A 32 -7.24 -7.88 -13.25
C GLU A 32 -6.37 -8.21 -12.06
N ALA A 33 -5.06 -8.01 -12.20
CA ALA A 33 -4.09 -8.21 -11.14
C ALA A 33 -2.96 -7.20 -11.32
N PHE A 34 -2.36 -6.78 -10.21
CA PHE A 34 -1.14 -5.98 -10.27
C PHE A 34 0.05 -6.91 -10.55
N SER A 35 1.12 -6.36 -11.12
CA SER A 35 2.30 -7.14 -11.48
C SER A 35 2.96 -7.76 -10.25
N ASP A 36 3.73 -8.82 -10.47
CA ASP A 36 4.52 -9.43 -9.40
C ASP A 36 5.47 -8.43 -8.76
N ASN A 37 6.05 -7.53 -9.56
CA ASN A 37 6.95 -6.49 -9.03
C ASN A 37 6.22 -5.54 -8.09
N THR A 38 5.02 -5.10 -8.44
CA THR A 38 4.21 -4.24 -7.59
C THR A 38 3.85 -4.95 -6.29
N MET A 39 3.35 -6.18 -6.37
CA MET A 39 2.94 -6.92 -5.18
C MET A 39 4.14 -7.27 -4.30
N ALA A 40 5.30 -7.58 -4.89
CA ALA A 40 6.52 -7.83 -4.12
C ALA A 40 6.97 -6.56 -3.39
N ALA A 41 6.89 -5.40 -4.02
CA ALA A 41 7.23 -4.13 -3.38
C ALA A 41 6.28 -3.84 -2.22
N MET A 42 4.98 -4.03 -2.41
CA MET A 42 3.99 -3.84 -1.35
C MET A 42 4.25 -4.79 -0.17
N ALA A 43 4.69 -6.00 -0.44
CA ALA A 43 5.01 -6.98 0.60
C ALA A 43 6.30 -6.61 1.35
N ALA A 44 7.26 -5.99 0.67
CA ALA A 44 8.58 -5.70 1.23
C ALA A 44 8.59 -4.47 2.13
N VAL A 45 7.65 -3.53 1.96
CA VAL A 45 7.67 -2.24 2.66
C VAL A 45 6.73 -2.28 3.86
N PRO A 46 7.26 -2.11 5.08
CA PRO A 46 6.44 -2.20 6.30
C PRO A 46 5.69 -0.88 6.54
N ARG A 47 4.43 -0.81 6.13
CA ARG A 47 3.61 0.39 6.20
C ARG A 47 3.53 0.97 7.61
N HIS A 48 3.56 0.13 8.66
CA HIS A 48 3.45 0.62 10.03
C HIS A 48 4.62 1.51 10.46
N GLU A 49 5.73 1.48 9.72
CA GLU A 49 6.87 2.36 9.97
C GLU A 49 6.71 3.75 9.34
N PHE A 50 5.65 3.98 8.58
CA PHE A 50 5.39 5.23 7.86
C PHE A 50 4.19 6.00 8.41
N VAL A 51 3.58 5.52 9.49
CA VAL A 51 2.45 6.19 10.14
C VAL A 51 2.92 6.85 11.43
N ARG A 52 2.04 7.67 12.03
CA ARG A 52 2.36 8.35 13.29
C ARG A 52 2.50 7.35 14.43
N ASP A 53 3.29 7.72 15.44
CA ASP A 53 3.37 6.94 16.66
C ASP A 53 1.98 6.77 17.26
N GLY A 54 1.63 5.53 17.61
CA GLY A 54 0.33 5.17 18.13
C GLY A 54 -0.66 4.69 17.07
N ASP A 55 -0.40 4.95 15.79
CA ASP A 55 -1.29 4.52 14.71
C ASP A 55 -0.86 3.21 14.07
N GLU A 56 0.19 2.57 14.56
CA GLU A 56 0.72 1.33 13.97
C GLU A 56 -0.32 0.21 13.92
N VAL A 57 -1.19 0.15 14.92
CA VAL A 57 -2.20 -0.92 15.00
C VAL A 57 -3.21 -0.86 13.86
N VAL A 58 -3.42 0.31 13.24
CA VAL A 58 -4.36 0.49 12.13
C VAL A 58 -3.67 0.70 10.79
N ALA A 59 -2.33 0.58 10.73
CA ALA A 59 -1.55 0.87 9.54
C ALA A 59 -1.91 -0.03 8.35
N TYR A 60 -2.35 -1.26 8.62
CA TYR A 60 -2.66 -2.24 7.57
C TYR A 60 -4.14 -2.32 7.24
N ILE A 61 -4.94 -1.34 7.66
CA ILE A 61 -6.30 -1.18 7.18
C ILE A 61 -6.24 -0.51 5.80
N ASN A 62 -7.04 -1.02 4.86
CA ASN A 62 -7.02 -0.56 3.47
C ASN A 62 -7.78 0.76 3.31
N ARG A 63 -7.24 1.81 3.89
CA ARG A 63 -7.81 3.17 3.83
C ARG A 63 -6.71 4.21 4.04
N PRO A 64 -6.93 5.49 3.68
CA PRO A 64 -6.01 6.58 4.02
C PRO A 64 -5.96 6.79 5.53
N GLN A 65 -4.83 7.32 6.02
CA GLN A 65 -4.67 7.64 7.44
C GLN A 65 -3.93 8.97 7.58
N PRO A 66 -4.26 9.78 8.61
CA PRO A 66 -3.56 11.04 8.80
C PRO A 66 -2.11 10.81 9.23
N ILE A 67 -1.20 11.68 8.75
CA ILE A 67 0.21 11.66 9.14
C ILE A 67 0.65 12.98 9.77
N GLY A 68 -0.31 13.88 10.06
CA GLY A 68 -0.01 15.21 10.60
C GLY A 68 -0.03 16.26 9.50
N HIS A 69 0.04 17.54 9.90
CA HIS A 69 0.06 18.68 8.98
C HIS A 69 -1.10 18.71 7.99
N GLY A 70 -2.27 18.14 8.36
CA GLY A 70 -3.42 18.04 7.46
C GLY A 70 -3.22 17.10 6.29
N GLN A 71 -2.18 16.27 6.31
CA GLN A 71 -1.84 15.35 5.24
C GLN A 71 -2.21 13.91 5.61
N THR A 72 -2.26 13.04 4.61
CA THR A 72 -2.55 11.61 4.79
C THR A 72 -1.52 10.74 4.10
N ILE A 73 -1.34 9.54 4.62
CA ILE A 73 -0.76 8.43 3.87
C ILE A 73 -1.89 7.80 3.07
N SER A 74 -1.69 7.61 1.78
CA SER A 74 -2.75 7.14 0.88
C SER A 74 -3.21 5.73 1.23
N GLN A 75 -4.46 5.41 0.84
CA GLN A 75 -5.00 4.06 0.96
C GLN A 75 -4.06 3.06 0.26
N PRO A 76 -3.76 1.93 0.89
CA PRO A 76 -2.83 0.94 0.32
C PRO A 76 -3.17 0.48 -1.10
N TYR A 77 -4.45 0.23 -1.41
CA TYR A 77 -4.84 -0.12 -2.77
C TYR A 77 -4.43 0.96 -3.77
N ILE A 78 -4.61 2.24 -3.43
CA ILE A 78 -4.26 3.35 -4.32
C ILE A 78 -2.74 3.41 -4.52
N VAL A 79 -1.96 3.18 -3.46
CA VAL A 79 -0.50 3.14 -3.58
C VAL A 79 -0.09 2.03 -4.54
N ALA A 80 -0.68 0.85 -4.41
CA ALA A 80 -0.39 -0.28 -5.29
C ALA A 80 -0.80 0.02 -6.73
N LEU A 81 -1.99 0.58 -6.95
CA LEU A 81 -2.47 0.93 -8.28
C LEU A 81 -1.55 1.94 -8.95
N MET A 82 -1.20 3.01 -8.25
CA MET A 82 -0.34 4.06 -8.81
C MET A 82 1.05 3.52 -9.14
N THR A 83 1.59 2.68 -8.27
CA THR A 83 2.88 2.03 -8.52
C THR A 83 2.80 1.12 -9.74
N ASP A 84 1.74 0.33 -9.85
CA ASP A 84 1.56 -0.59 -10.97
C ASP A 84 1.42 0.13 -12.31
N LEU A 85 0.72 1.27 -12.30
CA LEU A 85 0.54 2.07 -13.52
C LEU A 85 1.85 2.64 -14.08
N LEU A 86 2.89 2.74 -13.24
CA LEU A 86 4.19 3.20 -13.70
C LEU A 86 4.94 2.13 -14.52
N ASP A 87 4.53 0.87 -14.43
CA ASP A 87 5.14 -0.26 -15.15
C ASP A 87 6.67 -0.33 -14.95
N LEU A 88 7.11 -0.20 -13.69
CA LEU A 88 8.54 -0.18 -13.37
C LEU A 88 9.12 -1.60 -13.43
N ASP A 89 10.35 -1.72 -13.92
CA ASP A 89 11.09 -3.00 -13.96
C ASP A 89 12.28 -3.05 -13.01
N GLY A 90 12.54 -1.96 -12.27
CA GLY A 90 13.63 -1.89 -11.31
C GLY A 90 14.87 -1.16 -11.81
N THR A 91 14.89 -0.76 -13.08
CA THR A 91 16.04 -0.06 -13.68
C THR A 91 15.86 1.45 -13.75
N GLU A 92 14.65 1.93 -13.50
CA GLU A 92 14.31 3.34 -13.69
C GLU A 92 14.78 4.19 -12.52
N LYS A 93 15.02 5.46 -12.83
CA LYS A 93 15.15 6.51 -11.82
C LYS A 93 13.80 7.19 -11.72
N VAL A 94 13.27 7.29 -10.50
CA VAL A 94 11.95 7.84 -10.25
C VAL A 94 12.06 9.11 -9.41
N LEU A 95 11.37 10.16 -9.85
CA LEU A 95 11.20 11.38 -9.06
C LEU A 95 9.81 11.37 -8.44
N GLU A 96 9.75 11.53 -7.14
CA GLU A 96 8.48 11.67 -6.42
C GLU A 96 8.31 13.10 -5.94
N ILE A 97 7.17 13.72 -6.26
CA ILE A 97 6.80 15.06 -5.79
C ILE A 97 5.66 14.88 -4.79
N GLY A 98 5.77 15.56 -3.64
CA GLY A 98 4.77 15.41 -2.58
C GLY A 98 4.92 14.12 -1.81
N THR A 99 6.13 13.77 -1.46
CA THR A 99 6.50 12.50 -0.83
C THR A 99 5.70 12.17 0.43
N GLY A 100 5.28 13.17 1.20
CA GLY A 100 4.52 12.97 2.42
C GLY A 100 5.29 12.11 3.43
N SER A 101 4.73 10.95 3.77
CA SER A 101 5.37 10.01 4.69
C SER A 101 6.55 9.26 4.08
N GLY A 102 6.68 9.28 2.76
CA GLY A 102 7.68 8.51 2.05
C GLY A 102 7.26 7.08 1.71
N TYR A 103 6.03 6.70 2.02
CA TYR A 103 5.58 5.31 1.83
C TYR A 103 5.51 4.91 0.36
N GLN A 104 5.04 5.81 -0.53
CA GLN A 104 4.92 5.51 -1.96
C GLN A 104 6.25 5.09 -2.55
#